data_0ee3fa5af97f9b4358fc517b3910a032
#
_entry.id   0ee3fa5af97f9b4358fc517b3910a032
#
_cell.length_a   1.000
_cell.length_b   1.000
_cell.length_c   1.000
_cell.angle_alpha   90.00
_cell.angle_beta   90.00
_cell.angle_gamma   90.00
#
_symmetry.space_group_name_H-M   'P 1'
#
loop_
_entity.id
_entity.type
_entity.pdbx_description
1 polymer ?
#
loop_
_entity_poly.entity_id
_entity_poly.type
_entity_poly.pdbx_seq_one_letter_code
_entity_poly.pdbx_strand_id
1 'polypeptide(L)'
;HTNDRRQRQMCIRDSLSLAQVDVDNLLSVRANFCSARVNYRRQRGGGKGQMIAKAVGLSSSTAPNVFDATAGLGGDAFVLASLGCPVTMTERVPEVHALLTDGLCLAHEWGSENDQSLVAILKRMALVGSDAAKYMQTIEDAKKPEVVYLDPMFPQRTKSARVKKEMQVFHQLIAKDSDANLLLQIALECAQKRVVVKRPRIAPYLAGLEPNYKLEGKSNRYDVYLCH
;
A
#
# COMPACT_ATOMS: atom_id res chain seq x y z
N HIS A 1 1.55 32.90 30.41
CA HIS A 1 1.35 31.56 29.87
C HIS A 1 1.82 31.55 28.40
N THR A 2 3.11 31.31 28.22
CA THR A 2 3.76 31.15 26.95
C THR A 2 3.45 29.75 26.43
N ASN A 3 2.68 29.70 25.35
CA ASN A 3 2.32 28.48 24.65
C ASN A 3 3.55 28.05 23.84
N ASP A 4 4.44 27.25 24.43
CA ASP A 4 5.62 26.68 23.79
C ASP A 4 5.18 25.57 22.84
N ARG A 5 4.66 25.98 21.67
CA ARG A 5 4.55 25.10 20.50
C ARG A 5 5.96 24.91 19.93
N ARG A 6 6.78 24.13 20.60
CA ARG A 6 7.93 23.52 19.97
C ARG A 6 7.40 22.59 18.86
N GLN A 7 7.23 23.15 17.68
CA GLN A 7 7.34 22.37 16.47
C GLN A 7 8.72 21.70 16.55
N ARG A 8 8.73 20.44 16.97
CA ARG A 8 9.89 19.59 16.79
C ARG A 8 10.06 19.49 15.28
N GLN A 9 10.88 20.36 14.75
CA GLN A 9 11.42 20.26 13.42
C GLN A 9 12.23 18.97 13.44
N MET A 10 11.62 17.89 12.92
CA MET A 10 12.27 16.62 12.76
C MET A 10 13.38 16.86 11.75
N CYS A 11 14.63 16.95 12.19
CA CYS A 11 15.80 16.86 11.33
C CYS A 11 15.86 15.44 10.76
N ILE A 12 14.99 15.18 9.78
CA ILE A 12 15.15 14.03 8.90
C ILE A 12 16.25 14.42 7.94
N ARG A 13 17.27 13.57 7.76
CA ARG A 13 18.15 13.63 6.60
C ARG A 13 17.30 13.92 5.38
N ASP A 14 17.83 14.67 4.41
CA ASP A 14 17.12 15.00 3.18
C ASP A 14 16.47 13.72 2.60
N SER A 15 15.13 13.65 2.70
CA SER A 15 14.39 12.48 2.24
C SER A 15 14.33 12.48 0.73
N LEU A 16 14.48 11.30 0.11
CA LEU A 16 14.28 11.14 -1.31
C LEU A 16 12.86 11.55 -1.69
N SER A 17 12.73 12.45 -2.64
CA SER A 17 11.44 12.88 -3.15
C SER A 17 11.48 12.97 -4.67
N LEU A 18 10.38 12.60 -5.30
CA LEU A 18 10.17 12.82 -6.71
C LEU A 18 9.39 14.11 -6.87
N ALA A 19 9.96 15.06 -7.60
CA ALA A 19 9.33 16.35 -7.80
C ALA A 19 9.00 16.58 -9.28
N GLN A 20 7.76 16.99 -9.55
CA GLN A 20 7.41 17.62 -10.83
C GLN A 20 7.65 19.13 -10.70
N VAL A 21 8.55 19.65 -11.51
CA VAL A 21 8.81 21.09 -11.58
C VAL A 21 7.89 21.67 -12.64
N ASP A 22 6.81 22.31 -12.22
CA ASP A 22 5.98 23.15 -13.09
C ASP A 22 6.19 24.61 -12.71
N VAL A 23 6.00 25.55 -13.67
CA VAL A 23 6.41 26.96 -13.57
C VAL A 23 5.90 27.65 -12.29
N ASP A 24 4.80 27.19 -11.70
CA ASP A 24 4.17 27.79 -10.52
C ASP A 24 3.99 26.86 -9.30
N ASN A 25 4.34 25.57 -9.38
CA ASN A 25 4.13 24.65 -8.26
C ASN A 25 5.13 23.50 -8.24
N LEU A 26 5.87 23.38 -7.15
CA LEU A 26 6.68 22.22 -6.85
C LEU A 26 5.78 21.14 -6.23
N LEU A 27 5.48 20.09 -7.00
CA LEU A 27 4.77 18.92 -6.50
C LEU A 27 5.78 17.83 -6.16
N SER A 28 5.93 17.50 -4.89
CA SER A 28 6.83 16.42 -4.47
C SER A 28 6.07 15.25 -3.87
N VAL A 29 6.53 14.04 -4.21
CA VAL A 29 6.00 12.77 -3.69
C VAL A 29 7.12 12.05 -2.95
N ARG A 30 6.81 11.52 -1.76
CA ARG A 30 7.73 10.72 -0.94
C ARG A 30 6.95 9.69 -0.11
N ALA A 31 7.57 8.58 0.23
CA ALA A 31 7.05 7.69 1.25
C ALA A 31 7.37 8.26 2.65
N ASN A 32 6.35 8.46 3.49
CA ASN A 32 6.54 9.05 4.82
C ASN A 32 5.66 8.34 5.86
N PHE A 33 6.26 7.41 6.60
CA PHE A 33 5.59 6.62 7.63
C PHE A 33 5.57 7.32 9.00
N CYS A 34 6.32 8.42 9.18
CA CYS A 34 6.38 9.20 10.41
C CYS A 34 5.42 10.39 10.43
N SER A 35 4.67 10.63 9.34
CA SER A 35 3.77 11.79 9.27
C SER A 35 2.66 11.72 10.32
N ALA A 36 2.22 12.90 10.80
CA ALA A 36 1.10 13.03 11.74
C ALA A 36 -0.17 12.31 11.22
N ARG A 37 -0.41 12.34 9.91
CA ARG A 37 -1.54 11.67 9.25
C ARG A 37 -1.44 10.15 9.35
N VAL A 38 -0.26 9.58 9.13
CA VAL A 38 -0.01 8.13 9.24
C VAL A 38 -0.16 7.69 10.69
N ASN A 39 0.40 8.46 11.62
CA ASN A 39 0.26 8.20 13.05
C ASN A 39 -1.20 8.27 13.53
N TYR A 40 -1.96 9.26 13.07
CA TYR A 40 -3.39 9.35 13.36
C TYR A 40 -4.16 8.12 12.82
N ARG A 41 -3.90 7.70 11.59
CA ARG A 41 -4.52 6.49 11.01
C ARG A 41 -4.16 5.22 11.80
N ARG A 42 -2.93 5.10 12.24
CA ARG A 42 -2.47 3.98 13.06
C ARG A 42 -3.22 3.90 14.40
N GLN A 43 -3.36 5.04 15.07
CA GLN A 43 -3.95 5.10 16.41
C GLN A 43 -5.49 5.15 16.41
N ARG A 44 -6.10 5.80 15.42
CA ARG A 44 -7.53 6.11 15.39
C ARG A 44 -8.25 5.68 14.11
N GLY A 45 -7.60 4.97 13.21
CA GLY A 45 -8.12 4.59 11.90
C GLY A 45 -9.18 3.46 11.90
N GLY A 46 -9.71 3.05 13.05
CA GLY A 46 -10.76 2.01 13.13
C GLY A 46 -10.22 0.59 13.32
N GLY A 47 -8.91 0.40 13.48
CA GLY A 47 -8.30 -0.88 13.83
C GLY A 47 -8.73 -2.03 12.88
N LYS A 48 -9.03 -3.19 13.45
CA LYS A 48 -9.50 -4.39 12.72
C LYS A 48 -10.88 -4.22 12.07
N GLY A 49 -11.63 -3.16 12.41
CA GLY A 49 -12.91 -2.81 11.80
C GLY A 49 -12.79 -2.20 10.39
N GLN A 50 -11.60 -1.83 9.95
CA GLN A 50 -11.35 -1.29 8.61
C GLN A 50 -11.71 -2.31 7.52
N MET A 51 -12.24 -1.82 6.41
CA MET A 51 -12.62 -2.70 5.29
C MET A 51 -11.45 -3.51 4.75
N ILE A 52 -10.25 -2.90 4.63
CA ILE A 52 -9.06 -3.62 4.19
C ILE A 52 -8.73 -4.80 5.11
N ALA A 53 -8.86 -4.62 6.42
CA ALA A 53 -8.63 -5.67 7.41
C ALA A 53 -9.62 -6.83 7.25
N LYS A 54 -10.91 -6.50 7.07
CA LYS A 54 -11.95 -7.50 6.81
C LYS A 54 -11.74 -8.22 5.48
N ALA A 55 -11.34 -7.48 4.44
CA ALA A 55 -11.10 -8.05 3.11
C ALA A 55 -9.96 -9.10 3.14
N VAL A 56 -8.84 -8.80 3.82
CA VAL A 56 -7.75 -9.77 3.96
C VAL A 56 -8.05 -10.90 4.95
N GLY A 57 -9.19 -10.85 5.63
CA GLY A 57 -9.60 -11.87 6.60
C GLY A 57 -8.91 -11.76 7.96
N LEU A 58 -8.46 -10.56 8.32
CA LEU A 58 -7.92 -10.30 9.65
C LEU A 58 -9.00 -10.45 10.71
N SER A 59 -8.73 -11.25 11.71
CA SER A 59 -9.63 -11.49 12.85
C SER A 59 -8.94 -11.20 14.20
N SER A 60 -9.61 -11.46 15.31
CA SER A 60 -9.00 -11.35 16.64
C SER A 60 -7.88 -12.38 16.84
N SER A 61 -8.03 -13.56 16.26
CA SER A 61 -7.13 -14.70 16.43
C SER A 61 -6.17 -14.93 15.26
N THR A 62 -6.39 -14.26 14.10
CA THR A 62 -5.64 -14.57 12.86
C THR A 62 -5.16 -13.29 12.20
N ALA A 63 -3.86 -13.17 12.01
CA ALA A 63 -3.21 -12.16 11.20
C ALA A 63 -2.57 -12.86 9.98
N PRO A 64 -3.23 -12.82 8.80
CA PRO A 64 -2.73 -13.53 7.63
C PRO A 64 -1.42 -12.95 7.12
N ASN A 65 -0.60 -13.80 6.50
CA ASN A 65 0.54 -13.37 5.71
C ASN A 65 0.02 -12.79 4.38
N VAL A 66 0.33 -11.53 4.12
CA VAL A 66 -0.15 -10.78 2.95
C VAL A 66 0.99 -10.50 1.98
N PHE A 67 0.77 -10.75 0.71
CA PHE A 67 1.63 -10.29 -0.36
C PHE A 67 0.95 -9.10 -1.07
N ASP A 68 1.53 -7.91 -0.94
CA ASP A 68 1.09 -6.70 -1.66
C ASP A 68 1.83 -6.61 -2.99
N ALA A 69 1.14 -6.97 -4.07
CA ALA A 69 1.69 -7.02 -5.42
C ALA A 69 1.74 -5.64 -6.12
N THR A 70 1.25 -4.58 -5.46
CA THR A 70 1.13 -3.23 -6.01
C THR A 70 1.48 -2.17 -4.96
N ALA A 71 2.63 -2.32 -4.33
CA ALA A 71 2.97 -1.59 -3.11
C ALA A 71 2.93 -0.07 -3.23
N GLY A 72 3.34 0.50 -4.36
CA GLY A 72 3.43 1.95 -4.53
C GLY A 72 4.29 2.58 -3.42
N LEU A 73 3.72 3.51 -2.67
CA LEU A 73 4.38 4.12 -1.51
C LEU A 73 4.15 3.37 -0.18
N GLY A 74 3.67 2.14 -0.23
CA GLY A 74 3.52 1.27 0.94
C GLY A 74 2.37 1.63 1.90
N GLY A 75 1.42 2.46 1.48
CA GLY A 75 0.39 2.99 2.37
C GLY A 75 -0.58 1.92 2.92
N ASP A 76 -1.06 1.02 2.07
CA ASP A 76 -1.98 -0.05 2.47
C ASP A 76 -1.21 -1.18 3.18
N ALA A 77 0.00 -1.51 2.71
CA ALA A 77 0.91 -2.43 3.38
C ALA A 77 1.22 -1.99 4.82
N PHE A 78 1.49 -0.70 5.04
CA PHE A 78 1.71 -0.16 6.39
C PHE A 78 0.47 -0.29 7.29
N VAL A 79 -0.73 -0.05 6.74
CA VAL A 79 -1.98 -0.27 7.49
C VAL A 79 -2.10 -1.73 7.92
N LEU A 80 -1.90 -2.68 7.01
CA LEU A 80 -1.95 -4.11 7.31
C LEU A 80 -0.90 -4.53 8.33
N ALA A 81 0.35 -4.06 8.18
CA ALA A 81 1.43 -4.33 9.12
C ALA A 81 1.15 -3.72 10.51
N SER A 82 0.52 -2.54 10.58
CA SER A 82 0.12 -1.91 11.84
C SER A 82 -0.96 -2.71 12.59
N LEU A 83 -1.75 -3.50 11.86
CA LEU A 83 -2.78 -4.38 12.40
C LEU A 83 -2.26 -5.78 12.74
N GLY A 84 -0.97 -6.04 12.49
CA GLY A 84 -0.29 -7.28 12.87
C GLY A 84 0.01 -8.25 11.74
N CYS A 85 -0.39 -7.96 10.49
CA CYS A 85 -0.10 -8.82 9.34
C CYS A 85 1.39 -8.74 8.97
N PRO A 86 2.10 -9.85 8.76
CA PRO A 86 3.31 -9.85 7.96
C PRO A 86 2.97 -9.48 6.51
N VAL A 87 3.70 -8.54 5.92
CA VAL A 87 3.44 -8.04 4.56
C VAL A 87 4.73 -8.08 3.74
N THR A 88 4.73 -8.87 2.68
CA THR A 88 5.75 -8.79 1.63
C THR A 88 5.21 -7.91 0.51
N MET A 89 6.01 -6.95 0.05
CA MET A 89 5.64 -5.97 -0.95
C MET A 89 6.52 -6.10 -2.19
N THR A 90 5.94 -5.93 -3.37
CA THR A 90 6.71 -5.71 -4.59
C THR A 90 6.38 -4.37 -5.23
N GLU A 91 7.43 -3.73 -5.77
CA GLU A 91 7.29 -2.53 -6.58
C GLU A 91 8.23 -2.65 -7.79
N ARG A 92 7.65 -2.56 -9.00
CA ARG A 92 8.37 -2.75 -10.25
C ARG A 92 8.99 -1.47 -10.83
N VAL A 93 8.45 -0.31 -10.46
CA VAL A 93 8.94 0.99 -10.92
C VAL A 93 10.15 1.39 -10.07
N PRO A 94 11.37 1.46 -10.63
CA PRO A 94 12.59 1.67 -9.85
C PRO A 94 12.57 2.93 -8.99
N GLU A 95 11.99 4.02 -9.51
CA GLU A 95 11.89 5.29 -8.83
C GLU A 95 10.97 5.20 -7.62
N VAL A 96 9.85 4.51 -7.76
CA VAL A 96 8.89 4.29 -6.68
C VAL A 96 9.46 3.35 -5.63
N HIS A 97 10.14 2.28 -6.07
CA HIS A 97 10.86 1.37 -5.19
C HIS A 97 11.91 2.12 -4.36
N ALA A 98 12.69 3.02 -4.99
CA ALA A 98 13.68 3.83 -4.30
C ALA A 98 13.04 4.75 -3.24
N LEU A 99 11.93 5.43 -3.59
CA LEU A 99 11.17 6.26 -2.64
C LEU A 99 10.65 5.44 -1.45
N LEU A 100 10.12 4.25 -1.70
CA LEU A 100 9.60 3.37 -0.66
C LEU A 100 10.73 2.85 0.24
N THR A 101 11.85 2.45 -0.36
CA THR A 101 13.04 2.01 0.39
C THR A 101 13.56 3.11 1.31
N ASP A 102 13.73 4.33 0.79
CA ASP A 102 14.15 5.50 1.56
C ASP A 102 13.18 5.79 2.73
N GLY A 103 11.88 5.81 2.43
CA GLY A 103 10.86 6.06 3.46
C GLY A 103 10.84 5.00 4.58
N LEU A 104 11.09 3.73 4.25
CA LEU A 104 11.21 2.65 5.25
C LEU A 104 12.48 2.81 6.09
N CYS A 105 13.62 3.13 5.47
CA CYS A 105 14.89 3.38 6.17
C CYS A 105 14.77 4.55 7.15
N LEU A 106 14.29 5.70 6.68
CA LEU A 106 14.10 6.88 7.53
C LEU A 106 13.12 6.63 8.68
N ALA A 107 12.04 5.90 8.41
CA ALA A 107 11.08 5.55 9.45
C ALA A 107 11.68 4.60 10.49
N HIS A 108 12.54 3.67 10.08
CA HIS A 108 13.24 2.76 10.98
C HIS A 108 14.26 3.52 11.84
N GLU A 109 15.08 4.40 11.27
CA GLU A 109 16.04 5.24 11.98
C GLU A 109 15.32 6.09 13.04
N TRP A 110 14.32 6.85 12.62
CA TRP A 110 13.55 7.69 13.53
C TRP A 110 12.84 6.88 14.63
N GLY A 111 12.23 5.77 14.23
CA GLY A 111 11.47 4.90 15.15
C GLY A 111 12.36 4.26 16.20
N SER A 112 13.59 3.94 15.87
CA SER A 112 14.56 3.34 16.79
C SER A 112 14.85 4.23 17.99
N GLU A 113 14.82 5.54 17.79
CA GLU A 113 15.06 6.53 18.86
C GLU A 113 13.76 7.02 19.53
N ASN A 114 12.63 7.06 18.79
CA ASN A 114 11.46 7.79 19.21
C ASN A 114 10.17 6.95 19.36
N ASP A 115 10.05 5.81 18.64
CA ASP A 115 8.82 5.00 18.62
C ASP A 115 9.08 3.52 18.32
N GLN A 116 9.34 2.73 19.35
CA GLN A 116 9.56 1.28 19.23
C GLN A 116 8.36 0.54 18.65
N SER A 117 7.14 1.07 18.77
CA SER A 117 5.97 0.46 18.16
C SER A 117 5.97 0.63 16.63
N LEU A 118 6.52 1.73 16.12
CA LEU A 118 6.76 1.91 14.67
C LEU A 118 7.77 0.90 14.15
N VAL A 119 8.90 0.72 14.87
CA VAL A 119 9.91 -0.29 14.51
C VAL A 119 9.30 -1.69 14.43
N ALA A 120 8.46 -2.04 15.39
CA ALA A 120 7.77 -3.33 15.40
C ALA A 120 6.81 -3.51 14.20
N ILE A 121 6.20 -2.43 13.71
CA ILE A 121 5.38 -2.43 12.48
C ILE A 121 6.27 -2.64 11.26
N LEU A 122 7.34 -1.85 11.13
CA LEU A 122 8.25 -1.91 9.97
C LEU A 122 8.93 -3.29 9.84
N LYS A 123 9.22 -3.97 10.95
CA LYS A 123 9.75 -5.35 10.95
C LYS A 123 8.80 -6.37 10.32
N ARG A 124 7.51 -6.06 10.17
CA ARG A 124 6.54 -6.91 9.46
C ARG A 124 6.45 -6.60 7.98
N MET A 125 7.17 -5.60 7.48
CA MET A 125 7.15 -5.15 6.09
C MET A 125 8.46 -5.54 5.40
N ALA A 126 8.37 -6.36 4.38
CA ALA A 126 9.51 -6.74 3.54
C ALA A 126 9.28 -6.20 2.12
N LEU A 127 10.26 -5.47 1.57
CA LEU A 127 10.18 -4.92 0.22
C LEU A 127 11.11 -5.67 -0.72
N VAL A 128 10.59 -6.04 -1.89
CA VAL A 128 11.32 -6.71 -2.96
C VAL A 128 11.22 -5.87 -4.23
N GLY A 129 12.36 -5.49 -4.79
CA GLY A 129 12.44 -4.78 -6.08
C GLY A 129 12.23 -5.73 -7.25
N SER A 130 10.98 -6.05 -7.55
CA SER A 130 10.63 -7.00 -8.62
C SER A 130 9.28 -6.67 -9.22
N ASP A 131 9.06 -7.17 -10.43
CA ASP A 131 7.72 -7.33 -10.97
C ASP A 131 6.96 -8.41 -10.18
N ALA A 132 5.74 -8.08 -9.76
CA ALA A 132 4.93 -8.93 -8.90
C ALA A 132 4.61 -10.29 -9.53
N ALA A 133 4.26 -10.30 -10.82
CA ALA A 133 3.90 -11.54 -11.52
C ALA A 133 5.11 -12.49 -11.59
N LYS A 134 6.27 -11.95 -11.94
CA LYS A 134 7.52 -12.74 -11.95
C LYS A 134 7.87 -13.25 -10.57
N TYR A 135 7.78 -12.40 -9.54
CA TYR A 135 8.11 -12.80 -8.18
C TYR A 135 7.17 -13.91 -7.68
N MET A 136 5.86 -13.78 -7.87
CA MET A 136 4.89 -14.80 -7.46
C MET A 136 5.16 -16.17 -8.09
N GLN A 137 5.63 -16.21 -9.34
CA GLN A 137 5.99 -17.46 -10.03
C GLN A 137 7.25 -18.14 -9.45
N THR A 138 8.06 -17.41 -8.67
CA THR A 138 9.26 -17.98 -8.01
C THR A 138 8.99 -18.47 -6.60
N ILE A 139 7.80 -18.22 -6.04
CA ILE A 139 7.47 -18.59 -4.67
C ILE A 139 7.18 -20.09 -4.62
N GLU A 140 7.95 -20.80 -3.81
CA GLU A 140 7.71 -22.21 -3.51
C GLU A 140 6.34 -22.42 -2.85
N ASP A 141 5.66 -23.52 -3.13
CA ASP A 141 4.30 -23.77 -2.63
C ASP A 141 4.18 -23.64 -1.10
N ALA A 142 5.18 -24.12 -0.36
CA ALA A 142 5.21 -24.02 1.10
C ALA A 142 5.35 -22.58 1.64
N LYS A 143 5.76 -21.64 0.79
CA LYS A 143 6.00 -20.23 1.14
C LYS A 143 4.96 -19.29 0.53
N LYS A 144 3.97 -19.81 -0.19
CA LYS A 144 2.90 -19.00 -0.78
C LYS A 144 2.17 -18.18 0.27
N PRO A 145 1.82 -16.92 -0.02
CA PRO A 145 1.09 -16.07 0.91
C PRO A 145 -0.35 -16.57 1.11
N GLU A 146 -0.90 -16.36 2.29
CA GLU A 146 -2.31 -16.67 2.54
C GLU A 146 -3.22 -15.72 1.73
N VAL A 147 -2.79 -14.48 1.56
CA VAL A 147 -3.55 -13.44 0.85
C VAL A 147 -2.65 -12.71 -0.13
N VAL A 148 -3.09 -12.56 -1.38
CA VAL A 148 -2.51 -11.62 -2.32
C VAL A 148 -3.41 -10.37 -2.39
N TYR A 149 -2.80 -9.19 -2.19
CA TYR A 149 -3.47 -7.90 -2.24
C TYR A 149 -3.06 -7.14 -3.51
N LEU A 150 -4.05 -6.59 -4.21
CA LEU A 150 -3.90 -5.84 -5.45
C LEU A 150 -4.61 -4.48 -5.34
N ASP A 151 -3.91 -3.38 -5.62
CA ASP A 151 -4.49 -2.04 -5.84
C ASP A 151 -3.97 -1.48 -7.18
N PRO A 152 -4.27 -2.15 -8.32
CA PRO A 152 -3.76 -1.72 -9.61
C PRO A 152 -4.33 -0.35 -9.96
N MET A 153 -3.50 0.52 -10.53
CA MET A 153 -3.89 1.86 -10.92
C MET A 153 -5.02 1.83 -11.95
N PHE A 154 -6.18 2.33 -11.56
CA PHE A 154 -7.31 2.47 -12.46
C PHE A 154 -7.28 3.81 -13.18
N PRO A 155 -7.45 3.85 -14.51
CA PRO A 155 -7.55 5.11 -15.25
C PRO A 155 -8.70 5.95 -14.70
N GLN A 156 -8.39 7.03 -14.01
CA GLN A 156 -9.42 7.94 -13.51
C GLN A 156 -10.02 8.72 -14.68
N ARG A 157 -11.37 8.85 -14.68
CA ARG A 157 -12.05 9.76 -15.58
C ARG A 157 -11.61 11.19 -15.27
N THR A 158 -11.23 11.94 -16.29
CA THR A 158 -10.70 13.32 -16.28
C THR A 158 -11.58 14.38 -15.61
N LYS A 159 -12.72 14.02 -15.02
CA LYS A 159 -13.73 14.97 -14.51
C LYS A 159 -13.86 15.05 -12.98
N SER A 160 -13.04 14.41 -12.17
CA SER A 160 -13.07 14.68 -10.73
C SER A 160 -12.00 15.70 -10.36
N ALA A 161 -12.41 16.93 -10.21
CA ALA A 161 -11.63 18.06 -9.73
C ALA A 161 -11.23 17.83 -8.27
N ARG A 162 -10.16 17.16 -8.01
CA ARG A 162 -9.33 17.04 -6.79
C ARG A 162 -8.69 15.67 -6.64
N VAL A 163 -8.14 15.13 -7.70
CA VAL A 163 -7.02 14.20 -7.50
C VAL A 163 -5.95 15.01 -6.77
N LYS A 164 -5.52 14.52 -5.60
CA LYS A 164 -4.42 15.17 -4.89
C LYS A 164 -3.29 15.32 -5.88
N LYS A 165 -2.76 16.52 -6.01
CA LYS A 165 -1.69 16.87 -6.97
C LYS A 165 -0.54 15.87 -6.92
N GLU A 166 -0.20 15.36 -5.72
CA GLU A 166 0.78 14.30 -5.49
C GLU A 166 0.47 12.99 -6.28
N MET A 167 -0.80 12.64 -6.42
CA MET A 167 -1.22 11.45 -7.18
C MET A 167 -1.14 11.66 -8.70
N GLN A 168 -1.17 12.90 -9.19
CA GLN A 168 -1.02 13.17 -10.63
C GLN A 168 0.40 12.90 -11.09
N VAL A 169 1.42 13.32 -10.31
CA VAL A 169 2.82 12.99 -10.58
C VAL A 169 3.01 11.48 -10.62
N PHE A 170 2.40 10.78 -9.68
CA PHE A 170 2.46 9.32 -9.57
C PHE A 170 1.82 8.62 -10.79
N HIS A 171 0.64 9.12 -11.23
CA HIS A 171 -0.05 8.58 -12.42
C HIS A 171 0.71 8.77 -13.74
N GLN A 172 1.55 9.79 -13.84
CA GLN A 172 2.37 10.03 -15.04
C GLN A 172 3.58 9.11 -15.12
N LEU A 173 4.12 8.70 -13.96
CA LEU A 173 5.30 7.83 -13.86
C LEU A 173 4.96 6.36 -14.02
N ILE A 174 3.84 5.94 -13.44
CA ILE A 174 3.40 4.55 -13.55
C ILE A 174 2.60 4.43 -14.83
N ALA A 175 3.18 3.76 -15.83
CA ALA A 175 2.46 3.36 -17.03
C ALA A 175 1.17 2.64 -16.62
N LYS A 176 0.10 2.81 -17.41
CA LYS A 176 -1.17 2.10 -17.18
C LYS A 176 -0.87 0.62 -16.92
N ASP A 177 -1.41 0.07 -15.85
CA ASP A 177 -1.33 -1.36 -15.55
C ASP A 177 -2.12 -2.15 -16.62
N SER A 178 -1.56 -2.21 -17.83
CA SER A 178 -2.17 -2.95 -18.96
C SER A 178 -2.18 -4.45 -18.71
N ASP A 179 -1.38 -4.92 -17.77
CA ASP A 179 -1.20 -6.30 -17.34
C ASP A 179 -1.96 -6.68 -16.05
N ALA A 180 -2.76 -5.75 -15.52
CA ALA A 180 -3.50 -5.99 -14.27
C ALA A 180 -4.43 -7.21 -14.35
N ASN A 181 -4.95 -7.53 -15.53
CA ASN A 181 -5.77 -8.72 -15.75
C ASN A 181 -4.96 -10.01 -15.62
N LEU A 182 -3.75 -10.04 -16.17
CA LEU A 182 -2.82 -11.17 -16.03
C LEU A 182 -2.35 -11.29 -14.58
N LEU A 183 -2.09 -10.16 -13.93
CA LEU A 183 -1.68 -10.15 -12.53
C LEU A 183 -2.73 -10.78 -11.61
N LEU A 184 -4.04 -10.56 -11.86
CA LEU A 184 -5.10 -11.21 -11.11
C LEU A 184 -5.08 -12.74 -11.28
N GLN A 185 -4.87 -13.24 -12.49
CA GLN A 185 -4.80 -14.68 -12.76
C GLN A 185 -3.64 -15.33 -11.99
N ILE A 186 -2.45 -14.75 -12.08
CA ILE A 186 -1.26 -15.24 -11.36
C ILE A 186 -1.46 -15.15 -9.83
N ALA A 187 -2.12 -14.09 -9.36
CA ALA A 187 -2.43 -13.93 -7.95
C ALA A 187 -3.37 -15.04 -7.42
N LEU A 188 -4.36 -15.44 -8.22
CA LEU A 188 -5.29 -16.53 -7.87
C LEU A 188 -4.59 -17.90 -7.78
N GLU A 189 -3.55 -18.12 -8.59
CA GLU A 189 -2.73 -19.35 -8.53
C GLU A 189 -1.73 -19.33 -7.36
N CYS A 190 -1.32 -18.13 -6.93
CA CYS A 190 -0.33 -17.95 -5.88
C CYS A 190 -0.94 -17.92 -4.48
N ALA A 191 -2.11 -17.30 -4.30
CA ALA A 191 -2.72 -17.14 -2.98
C ALA A 191 -3.25 -18.45 -2.42
N GLN A 192 -2.95 -18.75 -1.15
CA GLN A 192 -3.46 -19.97 -0.49
C GLN A 192 -4.95 -19.86 -0.10
N LYS A 193 -5.43 -18.64 0.25
CA LYS A 193 -6.80 -18.48 0.78
C LYS A 193 -7.64 -17.50 -0.03
N ARG A 194 -7.07 -16.40 -0.45
CA ARG A 194 -7.82 -15.38 -1.20
C ARG A 194 -6.95 -14.36 -1.91
N VAL A 195 -7.53 -13.76 -2.95
CA VAL A 195 -7.03 -12.53 -3.56
C VAL A 195 -7.99 -11.40 -3.22
N VAL A 196 -7.42 -10.23 -2.86
CA VAL A 196 -8.17 -9.02 -2.54
C VAL A 196 -7.80 -7.94 -3.53
N VAL A 197 -8.77 -7.44 -4.29
CA VAL A 197 -8.56 -6.36 -5.26
C VAL A 197 -9.28 -5.10 -4.80
N LYS A 198 -8.52 -4.04 -4.55
CA LYS A 198 -9.10 -2.73 -4.25
C LYS A 198 -9.45 -2.01 -5.55
N ARG A 199 -10.66 -1.48 -5.61
CA ARG A 199 -11.20 -0.78 -6.79
C ARG A 199 -11.96 0.49 -6.40
N PRO A 200 -12.04 1.49 -7.29
CA PRO A 200 -13.06 2.51 -7.17
C PRO A 200 -14.46 1.85 -7.14
N ARG A 201 -15.38 2.38 -6.31
CA ARG A 201 -16.68 1.74 -6.06
C ARG A 201 -17.46 1.37 -7.34
N ILE A 202 -17.40 2.21 -8.37
CA ILE A 202 -18.14 2.04 -9.63
C ILE A 202 -17.31 1.45 -10.77
N ALA A 203 -16.04 1.06 -10.50
CA ALA A 203 -15.20 0.48 -11.55
C ALA A 203 -15.70 -0.93 -11.95
N PRO A 204 -15.49 -1.39 -13.18
CA PRO A 204 -15.78 -2.77 -13.57
C PRO A 204 -14.90 -3.74 -12.75
N TYR A 205 -15.28 -4.99 -12.67
CA TYR A 205 -14.45 -6.03 -12.07
C TYR A 205 -13.14 -6.19 -12.86
N LEU A 206 -12.06 -6.51 -12.15
CA LEU A 206 -10.78 -6.74 -12.79
C LEU A 206 -10.86 -8.01 -13.66
N ALA A 207 -10.32 -7.95 -14.87
CA ALA A 207 -10.43 -9.01 -15.88
C ALA A 207 -11.88 -9.44 -16.21
N GLY A 208 -12.90 -8.65 -15.82
CA GLY A 208 -14.31 -9.03 -15.95
C GLY A 208 -14.73 -10.18 -15.03
N LEU A 209 -13.84 -10.64 -14.14
CA LEU A 209 -14.10 -11.76 -13.23
C LEU A 209 -14.92 -11.29 -12.03
N GLU A 210 -16.07 -11.91 -11.78
CA GLU A 210 -16.90 -11.61 -10.64
C GLU A 210 -16.28 -12.17 -9.34
N PRO A 211 -16.15 -11.34 -8.27
CA PRO A 211 -15.63 -11.82 -7.00
C PRO A 211 -16.64 -12.68 -6.24
N ASN A 212 -16.17 -13.54 -5.32
CA ASN A 212 -17.06 -14.29 -4.44
C ASN A 212 -17.90 -13.37 -3.56
N TYR A 213 -17.32 -12.26 -3.11
CA TYR A 213 -18.04 -11.18 -2.43
C TYR A 213 -17.26 -9.86 -2.50
N LYS A 214 -17.94 -8.77 -2.16
CA LYS A 214 -17.33 -7.43 -2.13
C LYS A 214 -17.65 -6.70 -0.84
N LEU A 215 -16.71 -5.88 -0.39
CA LEU A 215 -16.90 -4.96 0.73
C LEU A 215 -16.91 -3.54 0.17
N GLU A 216 -18.06 -2.88 0.23
CA GLU A 216 -18.24 -1.56 -0.37
C GLU A 216 -18.11 -0.43 0.66
N GLY A 217 -17.30 0.59 0.28
CA GLY A 217 -17.16 1.83 1.02
C GLY A 217 -17.74 3.02 0.27
N LYS A 218 -17.50 4.22 0.78
CA LYS A 218 -17.99 5.46 0.17
C LYS A 218 -17.38 5.73 -1.21
N SER A 219 -16.09 5.51 -1.38
CA SER A 219 -15.33 5.84 -2.60
C SER A 219 -14.68 4.63 -3.27
N ASN A 220 -14.39 3.59 -2.52
CA ASN A 220 -13.74 2.37 -2.98
C ASN A 220 -14.49 1.13 -2.48
N ARG A 221 -14.18 0.00 -3.08
CA ARG A 221 -14.61 -1.33 -2.64
C ARG A 221 -13.41 -2.28 -2.66
N TYR A 222 -13.56 -3.41 -2.00
CA TYR A 222 -12.63 -4.53 -2.04
C TYR A 222 -13.37 -5.73 -2.62
N ASP A 223 -12.92 -6.18 -3.79
CA ASP A 223 -13.41 -7.40 -4.45
C ASP A 223 -12.60 -8.57 -3.89
N VAL A 224 -13.25 -9.59 -3.35
CA VAL A 224 -12.60 -10.72 -2.69
C VAL A 224 -12.88 -12.00 -3.46
N TYR A 225 -11.81 -12.66 -3.88
CA TYR A 225 -11.80 -13.93 -4.59
C TYR A 225 -11.24 -15.00 -3.65
N LEU A 226 -11.99 -16.05 -3.39
CA LEU A 226 -11.56 -17.16 -2.54
C LEU A 226 -10.78 -18.18 -3.39
N CYS A 227 -9.64 -18.63 -2.88
CA CYS A 227 -8.84 -19.69 -3.46
C CYS A 227 -9.12 -20.99 -2.73
N HIS A 228 -9.11 -22.12 -3.45
CA HIS A 228 -9.42 -23.45 -2.95
C HIS A 228 -8.19 -24.34 -3.05
#